data_f3d4dcddaa30e47e7f64c68ac34b93cd
#
_entry.id   f3d4dcddaa30e47e7f64c68ac34b93cd
#
_cell.length_a   1.000
_cell.length_b   1.000
_cell.length_c   1.000
_cell.angle_alpha   90.00
_cell.angle_beta   90.00
_cell.angle_gamma   90.00
#
_symmetry.space_group_name_H-M   'P 1'
#
loop_
_entity.id
_entity.type
_entity.pdbx_description
1 polymer ?
#
loop_
_entity_poly.entity_id
_entity_poly.type
_entity_poly.pdbx_seq_one_letter_code
_entity_poly.pdbx_strand_id
1 'polypeptide(L)'
;RDHVVFVCDTTELAVAAAAIVDPDRWQREFGELTGRVGARFARVETRRTGAKMLAGMMSELPNKNCWTLAEHAGDTSPDAMQHLLAAAVVDEDGLRDDLRDYVFEHLGGAGAILVVDESGDLKKGTKTVGVQRQYTGTAGRIENSQVAVYLGYATEAGHAFVDTELYLPKSWTADRGRCAQAGIPADVDFATKPALAKKMIVRALDGGITASWVTGDEVYGADPGLRRELETRGIGYGPGDRLRSAGADRDRPHPCRPAGRASAQPRLAAAFGR
;
A
#
# COMPACT_ATOMS: atom_id res chain seq x y z
N ARG A 1 18.37 -11.93 -24.20
CA ARG A 1 18.56 -12.24 -22.75
C ARG A 1 19.51 -11.20 -22.19
N ASP A 2 19.04 -9.99 -21.93
CA ASP A 2 19.83 -8.99 -21.24
C ASP A 2 19.07 -8.61 -19.97
N HIS A 3 19.53 -9.21 -18.87
CA HIS A 3 19.15 -8.77 -17.54
C HIS A 3 19.79 -7.41 -17.32
N VAL A 4 19.01 -6.34 -17.35
CA VAL A 4 19.44 -5.05 -16.81
C VAL A 4 19.46 -5.19 -15.30
N VAL A 5 20.62 -5.56 -14.79
CA VAL A 5 20.95 -5.44 -13.36
C VAL A 5 21.16 -3.95 -13.14
N PHE A 6 20.30 -3.29 -12.37
CA PHE A 6 20.64 -2.02 -11.78
C PHE A 6 21.76 -2.28 -10.77
N VAL A 7 22.99 -2.16 -11.22
CA VAL A 7 24.14 -2.04 -10.33
C VAL A 7 24.07 -0.62 -9.80
N CYS A 8 23.45 -0.46 -8.62
CA CYS A 8 23.62 0.75 -7.85
C CYS A 8 25.09 0.79 -7.45
N ASP A 9 25.81 1.82 -7.89
CA ASP A 9 27.22 1.99 -7.55
C ASP A 9 27.34 2.08 -6.04
N THR A 10 28.22 1.28 -5.43
CA THR A 10 28.46 1.27 -3.98
C THR A 10 28.86 2.62 -3.44
N THR A 11 29.41 3.50 -4.28
CA THR A 11 29.76 4.87 -3.95
C THR A 11 28.52 5.76 -3.81
N GLU A 12 27.51 5.59 -4.67
CA GLU A 12 26.22 6.31 -4.55
C GLU A 12 25.43 5.83 -3.33
N LEU A 13 25.47 4.54 -3.03
CA LEU A 13 24.88 3.99 -1.80
C LEU A 13 25.56 4.54 -0.54
N ALA A 14 26.88 4.67 -0.54
CA ALA A 14 27.63 5.22 0.58
C ALA A 14 27.38 6.73 0.76
N VAL A 15 27.27 7.49 -0.33
CA VAL A 15 26.92 8.93 -0.31
C VAL A 15 25.48 9.11 0.13
N ALA A 16 24.55 8.29 -0.38
CA ALA A 16 23.16 8.29 0.06
C ALA A 16 23.05 7.90 1.55
N ALA A 17 23.78 6.87 1.99
CA ALA A 17 23.83 6.48 3.40
C ALA A 17 24.40 7.58 4.30
N ALA A 18 25.46 8.26 3.87
CA ALA A 18 26.03 9.39 4.61
C ALA A 18 25.09 10.61 4.67
N ALA A 19 24.28 10.84 3.64
CA ALA A 19 23.25 11.89 3.62
C ALA A 19 22.02 11.54 4.48
N ILE A 20 21.78 10.24 4.73
CA ILE A 20 20.66 9.72 5.55
C ILE A 20 20.98 9.81 7.06
N VAL A 21 22.23 9.94 7.47
CA VAL A 21 22.64 9.93 8.87
C VAL A 21 22.82 11.36 9.44
N ASP A 22 21.78 12.21 9.27
CA ASP A 22 21.57 13.35 10.15
C ASP A 22 20.50 12.96 11.20
N PRO A 23 20.88 12.57 12.43
CA PRO A 23 19.94 12.14 13.47
C PRO A 23 18.91 13.22 13.80
N ASP A 24 19.31 14.49 13.73
CA ASP A 24 18.43 15.62 14.04
C ASP A 24 17.39 15.81 12.93
N ARG A 25 17.79 15.64 11.67
CA ARG A 25 16.86 15.63 10.55
C ARG A 25 15.86 14.47 10.67
N TRP A 26 16.36 13.27 10.93
CA TRP A 26 15.50 12.10 11.10
C TRP A 26 14.49 12.29 12.24
N GLN A 27 14.93 12.83 13.37
CA GLN A 27 14.03 13.12 14.50
C GLN A 27 12.98 14.17 14.16
N ARG A 28 13.33 15.21 13.42
CA ARG A 28 12.36 16.23 12.97
C ARG A 28 11.30 15.63 12.05
N GLU A 29 11.72 14.91 11.00
CA GLU A 29 10.82 14.28 10.03
C GLU A 29 9.92 13.23 10.70
N PHE A 30 10.48 12.38 11.57
CA PHE A 30 9.72 11.43 12.36
C PHE A 30 8.75 12.11 13.33
N GLY A 31 9.17 13.21 13.95
CA GLY A 31 8.31 14.03 14.83
C GLY A 31 7.17 14.68 14.07
N GLU A 32 7.40 15.16 12.85
CA GLU A 32 6.36 15.71 11.98
C GLU A 32 5.35 14.65 11.58
N LEU A 33 5.81 13.51 11.07
CA LEU A 33 4.95 12.38 10.71
C LEU A 33 4.11 11.90 11.90
N THR A 34 4.73 11.65 13.05
CA THR A 34 4.03 11.18 14.25
C THR A 34 3.09 12.23 14.83
N GLY A 35 3.39 13.51 14.69
CA GLY A 35 2.51 14.62 15.04
C GLY A 35 1.27 14.65 14.15
N ARG A 36 1.43 14.52 12.85
CA ARG A 36 0.37 14.49 11.84
C ARG A 36 -0.58 13.32 12.09
N VAL A 37 -0.07 12.08 12.06
CA VAL A 37 -0.88 10.88 12.27
C VAL A 37 -1.43 10.80 13.69
N GLY A 38 -0.71 11.35 14.67
CA GLY A 38 -1.12 11.39 16.07
C GLY A 38 -2.44 12.16 16.30
N ALA A 39 -2.75 13.15 15.48
CA ALA A 39 -4.00 13.90 15.57
C ALA A 39 -5.26 13.04 15.32
N ARG A 40 -5.11 11.88 14.67
CA ARG A 40 -6.19 10.94 14.35
C ARG A 40 -6.55 9.99 15.49
N PHE A 41 -5.77 9.98 16.57
CA PHE A 41 -6.07 9.19 17.77
C PHE A 41 -6.84 10.00 18.79
N ALA A 42 -7.95 9.45 19.27
CA ALA A 42 -8.84 10.14 20.22
C ALA A 42 -8.17 10.44 21.57
N ARG A 43 -7.22 9.60 22.01
CA ARG A 43 -6.58 9.70 23.33
C ARG A 43 -5.07 9.94 23.21
N VAL A 44 -4.54 10.73 24.15
CA VAL A 44 -3.10 11.04 24.21
C VAL A 44 -2.24 9.80 24.45
N GLU A 45 -2.72 8.84 25.26
CA GLU A 45 -2.03 7.60 25.56
C GLU A 45 -1.87 6.75 24.30
N THR A 46 -2.95 6.57 23.54
CA THR A 46 -2.90 5.81 22.26
C THR A 46 -2.04 6.51 21.22
N ARG A 47 -2.03 7.84 21.18
CA ARG A 47 -1.15 8.64 20.33
C ARG A 47 0.33 8.37 20.64
N ARG A 48 0.70 8.39 21.93
CA ARG A 48 2.07 8.09 22.38
C ARG A 48 2.46 6.65 22.05
N THR A 49 1.56 5.71 22.28
CA THR A 49 1.79 4.29 21.95
C THR A 49 1.95 4.10 20.43
N GLY A 50 1.16 4.79 19.61
CA GLY A 50 1.30 4.80 18.16
C GLY A 50 2.68 5.27 17.69
N ALA A 51 3.19 6.37 18.25
CA ALA A 51 4.55 6.85 17.94
C ALA A 51 5.63 5.84 18.35
N LYS A 52 5.52 5.21 19.54
CA LYS A 52 6.41 4.13 20.00
C LYS A 52 6.36 2.91 19.06
N MET A 53 5.16 2.52 18.64
CA MET A 53 4.96 1.41 17.70
C MET A 53 5.64 1.70 16.36
N LEU A 54 5.46 2.90 15.80
CA LEU A 54 6.11 3.30 14.54
C LEU A 54 7.63 3.29 14.68
N ALA A 55 8.18 3.83 15.76
CA ALA A 55 9.62 3.80 16.03
C ALA A 55 10.15 2.36 16.10
N GLY A 56 9.47 1.47 16.79
CA GLY A 56 9.83 0.06 16.89
C GLY A 56 9.69 -0.68 15.56
N MET A 57 8.69 -0.36 14.75
CA MET A 57 8.52 -0.93 13.40
C MET A 57 9.66 -0.51 12.46
N MET A 58 10.23 0.65 12.64
CA MET A 58 11.38 1.16 11.86
C MET A 58 12.74 0.71 12.40
N SER A 59 12.78 0.09 13.59
CA SER A 59 14.02 -0.41 14.20
C SER A 59 14.48 -1.73 13.57
N GLU A 60 15.71 -2.15 13.91
CA GLU A 60 16.31 -3.41 13.44
C GLU A 60 15.86 -4.64 14.25
N LEU A 61 14.75 -4.57 14.98
CA LEU A 61 14.21 -5.70 15.71
C LEU A 61 13.97 -6.90 14.78
N PRO A 62 14.49 -8.08 15.09
CA PRO A 62 14.34 -9.27 14.23
C PRO A 62 12.90 -9.79 14.18
N ASN A 63 12.14 -9.57 15.25
CA ASN A 63 10.71 -9.90 15.33
C ASN A 63 9.95 -8.68 15.80
N LYS A 64 8.92 -8.27 15.06
CA LYS A 64 8.07 -7.12 15.37
C LYS A 64 6.70 -7.60 15.80
N ASN A 65 6.49 -7.69 17.09
CA ASN A 65 5.22 -8.03 17.75
C ASN A 65 5.02 -7.13 18.96
N CYS A 66 3.83 -7.15 19.56
CA CYS A 66 3.52 -6.25 20.68
C CYS A 66 4.48 -6.36 21.86
N TRP A 67 5.07 -7.55 22.12
CA TRP A 67 6.04 -7.74 23.19
C TRP A 67 7.38 -7.07 22.87
N THR A 68 7.97 -7.42 21.73
CA THR A 68 9.28 -6.88 21.35
C THR A 68 9.25 -5.38 21.09
N LEU A 69 8.13 -4.87 20.56
CA LEU A 69 7.92 -3.43 20.36
C LEU A 69 7.77 -2.69 21.70
N ALA A 70 7.06 -3.28 22.66
CA ALA A 70 6.92 -2.71 24.01
C ALA A 70 8.26 -2.69 24.77
N GLU A 71 9.01 -3.79 24.75
CA GLU A 71 10.36 -3.88 25.34
C GLU A 71 11.32 -2.84 24.72
N HIS A 72 11.32 -2.72 23.39
CA HIS A 72 12.11 -1.71 22.66
C HIS A 72 11.74 -0.28 23.06
N ALA A 73 10.47 -0.03 23.34
CA ALA A 73 9.97 1.27 23.79
C ALA A 73 10.18 1.54 25.29
N GLY A 74 10.75 0.56 26.04
CA GLY A 74 10.95 0.65 27.49
C GLY A 74 9.68 0.42 28.30
N ASP A 75 8.63 -0.16 27.72
CA ASP A 75 7.40 -0.51 28.41
C ASP A 75 7.55 -1.87 29.09
N THR A 76 6.92 -2.03 30.26
CA THR A 76 7.03 -3.26 31.08
C THR A 76 6.06 -4.36 30.64
N SER A 77 5.07 -4.04 29.78
CA SER A 77 4.10 -5.00 29.25
C SER A 77 3.68 -4.61 27.83
N PRO A 78 3.16 -5.58 27.03
CA PRO A 78 2.66 -5.33 25.68
C PRO A 78 1.25 -4.71 25.65
N ASP A 79 0.60 -4.54 26.79
CA ASP A 79 -0.83 -4.21 26.88
C ASP A 79 -1.21 -2.95 26.14
N ALA A 80 -0.38 -1.91 26.21
CA ALA A 80 -0.61 -0.65 25.49
C ALA A 80 -0.56 -0.86 23.96
N MET A 81 0.39 -1.66 23.46
CA MET A 81 0.52 -1.99 22.03
C MET A 81 -0.65 -2.87 21.57
N GLN A 82 -1.06 -3.85 22.38
CA GLN A 82 -2.21 -4.70 22.09
C GLN A 82 -3.52 -3.89 22.08
N HIS A 83 -3.71 -2.98 23.06
CA HIS A 83 -4.86 -2.09 23.11
C HIS A 83 -4.92 -1.18 21.88
N LEU A 84 -3.78 -0.63 21.45
CA LEU A 84 -3.70 0.20 20.25
C LEU A 84 -4.25 -0.52 19.02
N LEU A 85 -3.87 -1.80 18.83
CA LEU A 85 -4.27 -2.60 17.67
C LEU A 85 -5.69 -3.16 17.77
N ALA A 86 -6.20 -3.39 19.00
CA ALA A 86 -7.45 -4.12 19.20
C ALA A 86 -8.65 -3.22 19.53
N ALA A 87 -8.41 -2.06 20.16
CA ALA A 87 -9.49 -1.30 20.78
C ALA A 87 -9.33 0.24 20.72
N ALA A 88 -8.24 0.75 20.17
CA ALA A 88 -8.07 2.19 20.03
C ALA A 88 -9.07 2.75 19.03
N VAL A 89 -9.67 3.89 19.38
CA VAL A 89 -10.50 4.65 18.43
C VAL A 89 -9.59 5.54 17.62
N VAL A 90 -9.56 5.28 16.31
CA VAL A 90 -8.74 5.98 15.32
C VAL A 90 -9.65 6.46 14.21
N ASP A 91 -9.42 7.67 13.72
CA ASP A 91 -9.98 8.16 12.45
C ASP A 91 -9.15 7.55 11.31
N GLU A 92 -9.54 6.36 10.84
CA GLU A 92 -8.78 5.58 9.85
C GLU A 92 -8.75 6.28 8.49
N ASP A 93 -9.85 6.91 8.09
CA ASP A 93 -9.94 7.64 6.83
C ASP A 93 -9.03 8.87 6.85
N GLY A 94 -9.10 9.67 7.92
CA GLY A 94 -8.21 10.81 8.08
C GLY A 94 -6.74 10.41 8.21
N LEU A 95 -6.43 9.29 8.88
CA LEU A 95 -5.07 8.76 8.96
C LEU A 95 -4.52 8.41 7.57
N ARG A 96 -5.32 7.74 6.75
CA ARG A 96 -4.96 7.40 5.36
C ARG A 96 -4.74 8.66 4.52
N ASP A 97 -5.63 9.65 4.65
CA ASP A 97 -5.52 10.92 3.94
C ASP A 97 -4.25 11.67 4.34
N ASP A 98 -3.95 11.77 5.64
CA ASP A 98 -2.72 12.40 6.14
C ASP A 98 -1.45 11.70 5.62
N LEU A 99 -1.44 10.36 5.57
CA LEU A 99 -0.31 9.59 5.05
C LEU A 99 -0.15 9.79 3.54
N ARG A 100 -1.24 9.80 2.78
CA ARG A 100 -1.24 10.08 1.35
C ARG A 100 -0.67 11.46 1.07
N ASP A 101 -1.15 12.47 1.79
CA ASP A 101 -0.72 13.86 1.63
C ASP A 101 0.75 14.02 2.00
N TYR A 102 1.20 13.36 3.09
CA TYR A 102 2.61 13.34 3.48
C TYR A 102 3.50 12.72 2.38
N VAL A 103 3.09 11.60 1.79
CA VAL A 103 3.81 10.99 0.67
C VAL A 103 3.87 11.94 -0.53
N PHE A 104 2.76 12.59 -0.85
CA PHE A 104 2.71 13.53 -1.98
C PHE A 104 3.58 14.77 -1.75
N GLU A 105 3.61 15.32 -0.55
CA GLU A 105 4.47 16.44 -0.18
C GLU A 105 5.96 16.13 -0.36
N HIS A 106 6.39 14.89 -0.06
CA HIS A 106 7.79 14.49 -0.07
C HIS A 106 8.26 13.82 -1.37
N LEU A 107 7.37 13.09 -2.02
CA LEU A 107 7.67 12.35 -3.25
C LEU A 107 6.94 12.92 -4.48
N GLY A 108 6.09 13.94 -4.32
CA GLY A 108 5.31 14.51 -5.43
C GLY A 108 6.19 15.00 -6.56
N GLY A 109 5.83 14.69 -7.80
CA GLY A 109 6.60 15.09 -8.97
C GLY A 109 5.87 14.89 -10.28
N ALA A 110 6.35 15.58 -11.32
CA ALA A 110 5.88 15.39 -12.68
C ALA A 110 6.22 13.97 -13.15
N GLY A 111 5.27 13.31 -13.82
CA GLY A 111 5.48 11.97 -14.36
C GLY A 111 5.25 10.85 -13.35
N ALA A 112 4.69 11.15 -12.18
CA ALA A 112 4.35 10.15 -11.18
C ALA A 112 3.45 9.03 -11.74
N ILE A 113 3.61 7.85 -11.19
CA ILE A 113 2.89 6.64 -11.57
C ILE A 113 2.15 6.08 -10.34
N LEU A 114 0.87 5.80 -10.49
CA LEU A 114 0.12 5.00 -9.53
C LEU A 114 0.27 3.52 -9.89
N VAL A 115 0.59 2.69 -8.90
CA VAL A 115 0.81 1.24 -9.06
C VAL A 115 -0.21 0.49 -8.23
N VAL A 116 -0.99 -0.37 -8.86
CA VAL A 116 -1.97 -1.23 -8.18
C VAL A 116 -1.49 -2.67 -8.19
N ASP A 117 -1.50 -3.28 -7.03
CA ASP A 117 -1.26 -4.72 -6.87
C ASP A 117 -1.98 -5.24 -5.62
N GLU A 118 -2.07 -6.56 -5.49
CA GLU A 118 -2.57 -7.19 -4.27
C GLU A 118 -1.51 -8.03 -3.59
N SER A 119 -1.65 -8.14 -2.28
CA SER A 119 -0.86 -9.07 -1.47
C SER A 119 -1.78 -9.93 -0.62
N GLY A 120 -1.41 -11.20 -0.46
CA GLY A 120 -2.15 -12.15 0.34
C GLY A 120 -1.33 -12.70 1.48
N ASP A 121 -1.82 -12.52 2.69
CA ASP A 121 -1.27 -13.08 3.92
C ASP A 121 -1.85 -14.45 4.20
N LEU A 122 -0.99 -15.46 4.38
CA LEU A 122 -1.40 -16.79 4.80
C LEU A 122 -1.92 -16.74 6.25
N LYS A 123 -3.11 -17.26 6.45
CA LYS A 123 -3.73 -17.28 7.78
C LYS A 123 -4.07 -18.72 8.20
N LYS A 124 -3.90 -18.98 9.49
CA LYS A 124 -4.39 -20.21 10.13
C LYS A 124 -5.78 -19.94 10.70
N GLY A 125 -6.73 -20.85 10.45
CA GLY A 125 -8.09 -20.70 10.97
C GLY A 125 -9.02 -19.88 10.08
N THR A 126 -10.23 -19.58 10.59
CA THR A 126 -11.36 -19.07 9.81
C THR A 126 -11.91 -17.73 10.32
N LYS A 127 -11.30 -17.16 11.37
CA LYS A 127 -11.84 -15.96 12.05
C LYS A 127 -11.31 -14.64 11.51
N THR A 128 -10.12 -14.64 10.89
CA THR A 128 -9.55 -13.41 10.30
C THR A 128 -10.49 -12.86 9.22
N VAL A 129 -10.75 -11.56 9.27
CA VAL A 129 -11.64 -10.87 8.31
C VAL A 129 -11.18 -11.11 6.88
N GLY A 130 -12.09 -11.45 5.98
CA GLY A 130 -11.78 -11.70 4.56
C GLY A 130 -11.08 -13.02 4.26
N VAL A 131 -10.77 -13.85 5.29
CA VAL A 131 -10.05 -15.11 5.07
C VAL A 131 -10.93 -16.15 4.38
N GLN A 132 -10.36 -16.76 3.35
CA GLN A 132 -10.87 -17.96 2.68
C GLN A 132 -9.76 -18.65 1.89
N ARG A 133 -10.04 -19.87 1.38
CA ARG A 133 -9.17 -20.51 0.38
C ARG A 133 -9.31 -19.76 -0.95
N GLN A 134 -8.26 -19.07 -1.33
CA GLN A 134 -8.20 -18.27 -2.56
C GLN A 134 -6.76 -18.26 -3.11
N TYR A 135 -6.63 -17.96 -4.40
CA TYR A 135 -5.31 -17.79 -4.99
C TYR A 135 -4.61 -16.57 -4.38
N THR A 136 -3.35 -16.74 -4.00
CA THR A 136 -2.49 -15.64 -3.56
C THR A 136 -1.15 -15.70 -4.28
N GLY A 137 -0.75 -14.61 -4.89
CA GLY A 137 0.53 -14.47 -5.58
C GLY A 137 1.72 -14.72 -4.66
N THR A 138 1.60 -14.37 -3.38
CA THR A 138 2.64 -14.58 -2.35
C THR A 138 3.00 -16.07 -2.18
N ALA A 139 1.99 -16.96 -2.21
CA ALA A 139 2.22 -18.40 -2.14
C ALA A 139 2.32 -19.07 -3.52
N GLY A 140 1.90 -18.39 -4.59
CA GLY A 140 1.83 -18.95 -5.95
C GLY A 140 0.80 -20.06 -6.14
N ARG A 141 -0.16 -20.19 -5.20
CA ARG A 141 -1.17 -21.26 -5.17
C ARG A 141 -2.41 -20.85 -4.37
N ILE A 142 -3.43 -21.71 -4.37
CA ILE A 142 -4.63 -21.54 -3.55
C ILE A 142 -4.32 -21.92 -2.10
N GLU A 143 -4.39 -20.94 -1.20
CA GLU A 143 -4.18 -21.10 0.23
C GLU A 143 -5.25 -20.37 1.04
N ASN A 144 -5.34 -20.71 2.33
CA ASN A 144 -6.18 -19.96 3.26
C ASN A 144 -5.50 -18.62 3.56
N SER A 145 -6.00 -17.55 2.96
CA SER A 145 -5.35 -16.25 2.98
C SER A 145 -6.34 -15.10 3.13
N GLN A 146 -5.87 -14.01 3.69
CA GLN A 146 -6.48 -12.69 3.65
C GLN A 146 -5.80 -11.90 2.54
N VAL A 147 -6.55 -11.22 1.70
CA VAL A 147 -6.00 -10.45 0.57
C VAL A 147 -6.35 -8.98 0.73
N ALA A 148 -5.38 -8.12 0.52
CA ALA A 148 -5.60 -6.68 0.42
C ALA A 148 -5.05 -6.16 -0.90
N VAL A 149 -5.72 -5.15 -1.46
CA VAL A 149 -5.30 -4.40 -2.64
C VAL A 149 -4.57 -3.15 -2.16
N TYR A 150 -3.44 -2.85 -2.74
CA TYR A 150 -2.60 -1.71 -2.39
C TYR A 150 -2.48 -0.75 -3.56
N LEU A 151 -2.44 0.53 -3.24
CA LEU A 151 -2.12 1.60 -4.18
C LEU A 151 -0.76 2.19 -3.80
N GLY A 152 0.22 2.03 -4.67
CA GLY A 152 1.53 2.66 -4.57
C GLY A 152 1.59 3.95 -5.39
N TYR A 153 2.42 4.87 -4.95
CA TYR A 153 2.82 6.09 -5.65
C TYR A 153 4.31 6.05 -5.91
N ALA A 154 4.73 6.20 -7.15
CA ALA A 154 6.12 6.09 -7.56
C ALA A 154 6.54 7.28 -8.42
N THR A 155 7.73 7.82 -8.12
CA THR A 155 8.40 8.89 -8.86
C THR A 155 9.89 8.60 -8.97
N GLU A 156 10.66 9.46 -9.60
CA GLU A 156 12.12 9.38 -9.60
C GLU A 156 12.72 9.55 -8.19
N ALA A 157 12.03 10.27 -7.30
CA ALA A 157 12.48 10.51 -5.91
C ALA A 157 12.29 9.29 -5.00
N GLY A 158 11.42 8.34 -5.38
CA GLY A 158 11.13 7.16 -4.58
C GLY A 158 9.70 6.65 -4.76
N HIS A 159 9.31 5.74 -3.88
CA HIS A 159 7.97 5.17 -3.90
C HIS A 159 7.46 4.88 -2.49
N ALA A 160 6.14 4.94 -2.32
CA ALA A 160 5.45 4.59 -1.08
C ALA A 160 4.03 4.10 -1.36
N PHE A 161 3.44 3.38 -0.39
CA PHE A 161 2.00 3.13 -0.40
C PHE A 161 1.24 4.38 0.00
N VAL A 162 0.14 4.66 -0.70
CA VAL A 162 -0.74 5.80 -0.42
C VAL A 162 -2.16 5.38 -0.05
N ASP A 163 -2.51 4.11 -0.29
CA ASP A 163 -3.83 3.58 0.05
C ASP A 163 -3.85 2.05 0.11
N THR A 164 -4.84 1.49 0.82
CA THR A 164 -5.09 0.06 0.88
C THR A 164 -6.58 -0.23 1.10
N GLU A 165 -7.07 -1.31 0.50
CA GLU A 165 -8.44 -1.81 0.70
C GLU A 165 -8.41 -3.32 0.95
N LEU A 166 -9.09 -3.76 2.01
CA LEU A 166 -9.23 -5.18 2.29
C LEU A 166 -10.22 -5.81 1.32
N TYR A 167 -9.81 -6.88 0.65
CA TYR A 167 -10.71 -7.65 -0.19
C TYR A 167 -11.59 -8.56 0.65
N LEU A 168 -12.90 -8.32 0.62
CA LEU A 168 -13.90 -9.17 1.24
C LEU A 168 -14.55 -10.09 0.19
N PRO A 169 -14.26 -11.41 0.24
CA PRO A 169 -14.89 -12.37 -0.68
C PRO A 169 -16.41 -12.40 -0.56
N LYS A 170 -17.11 -12.83 -1.61
CA LYS A 170 -18.58 -12.99 -1.60
C LYS A 170 -19.08 -13.85 -0.44
N SER A 171 -18.32 -14.87 -0.05
CA SER A 171 -18.67 -15.74 1.09
C SER A 171 -18.70 -14.99 2.43
N TRP A 172 -17.98 -13.88 2.54
CA TRP A 172 -18.03 -12.99 3.69
C TRP A 172 -19.21 -12.02 3.60
N THR A 173 -19.31 -11.27 2.51
CA THR A 173 -20.36 -10.25 2.36
C THR A 173 -21.78 -10.81 2.29
N ALA A 174 -21.93 -12.09 1.92
CA ALA A 174 -23.20 -12.81 1.98
C ALA A 174 -23.60 -13.25 3.40
N ASP A 175 -22.63 -13.38 4.33
CA ASP A 175 -22.88 -13.75 5.73
C ASP A 175 -22.83 -12.48 6.62
N ARG A 176 -23.96 -11.79 6.70
CA ARG A 176 -24.08 -10.55 7.50
C ARG A 176 -23.86 -10.77 9.01
N GLY A 177 -24.18 -11.97 9.51
CA GLY A 177 -23.91 -12.33 10.90
C GLY A 177 -22.41 -12.42 11.19
N ARG A 178 -21.65 -13.05 10.29
CA ARG A 178 -20.20 -13.12 10.35
C ARG A 178 -19.55 -11.74 10.20
N CYS A 179 -20.05 -10.91 9.30
CA CYS A 179 -19.61 -9.54 9.12
C CYS A 179 -19.77 -8.73 10.40
N ALA A 180 -20.96 -8.78 11.02
CA ALA A 180 -21.24 -8.06 12.26
C ALA A 180 -20.35 -8.52 13.42
N GLN A 181 -20.12 -9.84 13.58
CA GLN A 181 -19.20 -10.38 14.57
C GLN A 181 -17.75 -9.92 14.40
N ALA A 182 -17.36 -9.63 13.15
CA ALA A 182 -16.02 -9.16 12.79
C ALA A 182 -15.90 -7.62 12.78
N GLY A 183 -16.96 -6.90 13.13
CA GLY A 183 -16.97 -5.44 13.15
C GLY A 183 -17.04 -4.79 11.76
N ILE A 184 -17.40 -5.55 10.71
CA ILE A 184 -17.56 -5.00 9.36
C ILE A 184 -18.85 -4.18 9.32
N PRO A 185 -18.81 -2.89 8.88
CA PRO A 185 -19.98 -2.06 8.74
C PRO A 185 -21.06 -2.67 7.85
N ALA A 186 -22.33 -2.40 8.17
CA ALA A 186 -23.47 -3.03 7.49
C ALA A 186 -23.65 -2.59 6.03
N ASP A 187 -23.09 -1.45 5.66
CA ASP A 187 -23.10 -0.86 4.32
C ASP A 187 -21.97 -1.37 3.42
N VAL A 188 -21.05 -2.18 3.95
CA VAL A 188 -19.98 -2.77 3.16
C VAL A 188 -20.50 -3.93 2.33
N ASP A 189 -20.52 -3.74 1.02
CA ASP A 189 -20.92 -4.73 0.03
C ASP A 189 -19.73 -5.39 -0.67
N PHE A 190 -20.01 -6.45 -1.44
CA PHE A 190 -18.98 -7.09 -2.24
C PHE A 190 -18.46 -6.15 -3.32
N ALA A 191 -17.13 -6.02 -3.38
CA ALA A 191 -16.42 -5.35 -4.46
C ALA A 191 -15.35 -6.28 -5.06
N THR A 192 -15.18 -6.23 -6.38
CA THR A 192 -14.08 -6.92 -7.05
C THR A 192 -12.77 -6.18 -6.76
N LYS A 193 -11.62 -6.85 -6.87
CA LYS A 193 -10.32 -6.20 -6.70
C LYS A 193 -10.14 -4.99 -7.64
N PRO A 194 -10.50 -5.05 -8.93
CA PRO A 194 -10.49 -3.84 -9.79
C PRO A 194 -11.41 -2.72 -9.32
N ALA A 195 -12.56 -3.04 -8.73
CA ALA A 195 -13.45 -2.03 -8.17
C ALA A 195 -12.84 -1.35 -6.94
N LEU A 196 -12.14 -2.10 -6.07
CA LEU A 196 -11.38 -1.55 -4.95
C LEU A 196 -10.24 -0.67 -5.44
N ALA A 197 -9.49 -1.12 -6.44
CA ALA A 197 -8.44 -0.33 -7.08
C ALA A 197 -8.99 1.00 -7.64
N LYS A 198 -10.10 0.94 -8.37
CA LYS A 198 -10.78 2.14 -8.88
C LYS A 198 -11.14 3.10 -7.74
N LYS A 199 -11.72 2.58 -6.64
CA LYS A 199 -12.09 3.37 -5.46
C LYS A 199 -10.88 4.12 -4.89
N MET A 200 -9.75 3.42 -4.70
CA MET A 200 -8.51 4.00 -4.19
C MET A 200 -7.91 5.06 -5.12
N ILE A 201 -7.85 4.76 -6.42
CA ILE A 201 -7.32 5.69 -7.44
C ILE A 201 -8.16 6.97 -7.48
N VAL A 202 -9.49 6.85 -7.53
CA VAL A 202 -10.41 8.00 -7.52
C VAL A 202 -10.20 8.83 -6.26
N ARG A 203 -10.17 8.20 -5.09
CA ARG A 203 -9.93 8.87 -3.79
C ARG A 203 -8.59 9.60 -3.76
N ALA A 204 -7.53 9.00 -4.29
CA ALA A 204 -6.21 9.61 -4.34
C ALA A 204 -6.18 10.83 -5.26
N LEU A 205 -6.75 10.71 -6.46
CA LEU A 205 -6.81 11.81 -7.45
C LEU A 205 -7.71 12.95 -6.97
N ASP A 206 -8.86 12.64 -6.40
CA ASP A 206 -9.79 13.63 -5.83
C ASP A 206 -9.19 14.32 -4.59
N GLY A 207 -8.31 13.62 -3.86
CA GLY A 207 -7.51 14.16 -2.76
C GLY A 207 -6.32 15.01 -3.21
N GLY A 208 -6.14 15.27 -4.52
CA GLY A 208 -5.13 16.17 -5.03
C GLY A 208 -3.81 15.51 -5.48
N ILE A 209 -3.67 14.18 -5.38
CA ILE A 209 -2.53 13.49 -5.98
C ILE A 209 -2.57 13.65 -7.50
N THR A 210 -1.44 14.01 -8.09
CA THR A 210 -1.25 14.03 -9.54
C THR A 210 -0.47 12.82 -10.00
N ALA A 211 -0.95 12.16 -11.05
CA ALA A 211 -0.24 11.05 -11.68
C ALA A 211 -0.44 11.10 -13.19
N SER A 212 0.60 10.77 -13.94
CA SER A 212 0.55 10.68 -15.40
C SER A 212 0.08 9.32 -15.89
N TRP A 213 0.32 8.28 -15.08
CA TRP A 213 0.05 6.90 -15.43
C TRP A 213 -0.49 6.10 -14.25
N VAL A 214 -1.31 5.10 -14.59
CA VAL A 214 -1.70 4.01 -13.68
C VAL A 214 -1.23 2.69 -14.27
N THR A 215 -0.60 1.85 -13.47
CA THR A 215 -0.17 0.51 -13.86
C THR A 215 -0.64 -0.54 -12.86
N GLY A 216 -0.85 -1.74 -13.34
CA GLY A 216 -1.24 -2.91 -12.57
C GLY A 216 -1.06 -4.16 -13.43
N ASP A 217 -1.41 -5.32 -12.91
CA ASP A 217 -1.42 -6.55 -13.69
C ASP A 217 -2.60 -6.61 -14.70
N GLU A 218 -2.72 -7.73 -15.42
CA GLU A 218 -3.77 -7.93 -16.41
C GLU A 218 -5.18 -7.85 -15.83
N VAL A 219 -5.37 -8.23 -14.56
CA VAL A 219 -6.68 -8.23 -13.89
C VAL A 219 -7.21 -6.81 -13.76
N TYR A 220 -6.36 -5.87 -13.34
CA TYR A 220 -6.72 -4.45 -13.22
C TYR A 220 -6.79 -3.78 -14.60
N GLY A 221 -5.80 -4.02 -15.44
CA GLY A 221 -5.73 -3.46 -16.78
C GLY A 221 -6.85 -3.92 -17.73
N ALA A 222 -7.54 -5.03 -17.47
CA ALA A 222 -8.65 -5.50 -18.26
C ALA A 222 -10.01 -4.91 -17.84
N ASP A 223 -10.13 -4.28 -16.66
CA ASP A 223 -11.40 -3.78 -16.14
C ASP A 223 -11.92 -2.56 -16.93
N PRO A 224 -13.11 -2.66 -17.58
CA PRO A 224 -13.62 -1.55 -18.38
C PRO A 224 -14.04 -0.34 -17.54
N GLY A 225 -14.42 -0.56 -16.28
CA GLY A 225 -14.85 0.51 -15.38
C GLY A 225 -13.67 1.36 -14.94
N LEU A 226 -12.55 0.72 -14.63
CA LEU A 226 -11.29 1.42 -14.31
C LEU A 226 -10.76 2.19 -15.53
N ARG A 227 -10.72 1.55 -16.72
CA ARG A 227 -10.27 2.20 -17.94
C ARG A 227 -11.04 3.47 -18.25
N ARG A 228 -12.38 3.40 -18.23
CA ARG A 228 -13.24 4.55 -18.49
C ARG A 228 -12.98 5.70 -17.53
N GLU A 229 -12.76 5.39 -16.27
CA GLU A 229 -12.43 6.40 -15.25
C GLU A 229 -11.13 7.12 -15.58
N LEU A 230 -10.07 6.37 -15.91
CA LEU A 230 -8.76 6.92 -16.26
C LEU A 230 -8.80 7.73 -17.55
N GLU A 231 -9.52 7.25 -18.58
CA GLU A 231 -9.73 7.97 -19.83
C GLU A 231 -10.47 9.30 -19.60
N THR A 232 -11.49 9.32 -18.74
CA THR A 232 -12.23 10.54 -18.39
C THR A 232 -11.34 11.57 -17.71
N ARG A 233 -10.34 11.12 -16.95
CA ARG A 233 -9.37 11.98 -16.25
C ARG A 233 -8.12 12.30 -17.08
N GLY A 234 -8.00 11.76 -18.28
CA GLY A 234 -6.83 11.96 -19.15
C GLY A 234 -5.57 11.30 -18.65
N ILE A 235 -5.68 10.24 -17.82
CA ILE A 235 -4.56 9.51 -17.22
C ILE A 235 -4.24 8.31 -18.10
N GLY A 236 -2.95 8.14 -18.44
CA GLY A 236 -2.46 6.97 -19.16
C GLY A 236 -2.58 5.70 -18.31
N TYR A 237 -2.83 4.56 -18.94
CA TYR A 237 -2.85 3.28 -18.24
C TYR A 237 -2.24 2.17 -19.09
N GLY A 238 -1.68 1.16 -18.45
CA GLY A 238 -1.09 0.01 -19.13
C GLY A 238 -0.46 -1.00 -18.17
N PRO A 239 -0.15 -2.21 -18.66
CA PRO A 239 0.64 -3.16 -17.90
C PRO A 239 2.06 -2.62 -17.67
N GLY A 240 2.63 -2.89 -16.50
CA GLY A 240 3.88 -2.31 -16.03
C GLY A 240 5.12 -2.53 -16.92
N ASP A 241 5.09 -3.55 -17.76
CA ASP A 241 6.16 -3.86 -18.72
C ASP A 241 6.25 -2.86 -19.90
N ARG A 242 5.14 -2.21 -20.25
CA ARG A 242 5.07 -1.23 -21.36
C ARG A 242 5.47 0.20 -20.98
N LEU A 243 5.50 0.53 -19.71
CA LEU A 243 5.87 1.88 -19.25
C LEU A 243 7.35 2.20 -19.52
N ARG A 244 8.20 1.19 -19.62
CA ARG A 244 9.63 1.35 -19.95
C ARG A 244 9.87 1.82 -21.39
N SER A 245 8.95 1.56 -22.30
CA SER A 245 9.07 1.98 -23.71
C SER A 245 8.43 3.34 -24.01
N ALA A 246 7.54 3.82 -23.17
CA ALA A 246 6.83 5.09 -23.35
C ALA A 246 7.64 6.34 -22.93
N GLY A 247 8.76 6.17 -22.23
CA GLY A 247 9.66 7.27 -21.86
C GLY A 247 10.37 7.94 -23.04
N ALA A 248 10.27 7.37 -24.24
CA ALA A 248 10.90 7.89 -25.47
C ALA A 248 9.94 8.69 -26.39
N ASP A 249 8.63 8.64 -26.14
CA ASP A 249 7.66 9.35 -26.99
C ASP A 249 6.67 10.16 -26.14
N ARG A 250 7.03 11.40 -25.82
CA ARG A 250 6.32 12.26 -24.85
C ARG A 250 5.03 12.90 -25.36
N ASP A 251 4.59 12.65 -26.61
CA ASP A 251 3.57 13.49 -27.23
C ASP A 251 2.26 12.81 -27.65
N ARG A 252 1.96 11.55 -27.31
CA ARG A 252 0.64 10.96 -27.63
C ARG A 252 0.17 9.93 -26.61
N PRO A 253 -1.01 10.11 -25.99
CA PRO A 253 -1.70 9.03 -25.30
C PRO A 253 -2.25 8.04 -26.35
N HIS A 254 -1.72 6.82 -26.37
CA HIS A 254 -2.26 5.76 -27.21
C HIS A 254 -3.18 4.84 -26.39
N PRO A 255 -4.44 4.62 -26.82
CA PRO A 255 -5.28 3.60 -26.21
C PRO A 255 -4.71 2.21 -26.50
N CYS A 256 -4.54 1.40 -25.46
CA CYS A 256 -4.08 0.01 -25.57
C CYS A 256 -5.07 -0.84 -26.37
N ARG A 257 -4.65 -1.40 -27.51
CA ARG A 257 -5.31 -2.53 -28.15
C ARG A 257 -5.11 -3.80 -27.35
N PRO A 258 -6.11 -4.68 -27.23
CA PRO A 258 -5.93 -5.96 -26.56
C PRO A 258 -4.91 -6.81 -27.29
N ALA A 259 -3.82 -7.19 -26.63
CA ALA A 259 -2.83 -8.10 -27.15
C ALA A 259 -3.19 -9.54 -26.81
N GLY A 260 -3.09 -10.42 -27.80
CA GLY A 260 -3.27 -11.86 -27.66
C GLY A 260 -2.25 -12.46 -26.66
N ARG A 261 -2.65 -13.59 -26.10
CA ARG A 261 -1.93 -14.40 -25.12
C ARG A 261 -0.44 -14.55 -25.43
N ALA A 262 0.41 -14.13 -24.50
CA ALA A 262 1.77 -14.62 -24.36
C ALA A 262 2.12 -14.71 -22.88
N SER A 263 2.56 -15.89 -22.50
CA SER A 263 2.92 -16.34 -21.16
C SER A 263 4.22 -15.71 -20.68
N ALA A 264 4.29 -15.50 -19.38
CA ALA A 264 5.42 -15.32 -18.47
C ALA A 264 5.46 -13.95 -17.78
N GLN A 265 5.05 -13.96 -16.52
CA GLN A 265 5.16 -12.86 -15.58
C GLN A 265 6.59 -12.68 -15.06
N PRO A 266 7.10 -11.47 -14.97
CA PRO A 266 8.07 -11.12 -13.94
C PRO A 266 7.32 -10.53 -12.73
N ARG A 267 7.54 -11.12 -11.57
CA ARG A 267 6.93 -10.77 -10.29
C ARG A 267 7.40 -9.40 -9.83
N LEU A 268 6.50 -8.45 -9.67
CA LEU A 268 6.70 -7.18 -8.96
C LEU A 268 6.96 -7.35 -7.44
N ALA A 269 6.85 -8.58 -6.94
CA ALA A 269 7.13 -8.93 -5.54
C ALA A 269 8.57 -8.60 -5.06
N ALA A 270 9.48 -8.25 -5.96
CA ALA A 270 10.85 -7.90 -5.61
C ALA A 270 11.07 -6.43 -5.22
N ALA A 271 10.09 -5.54 -5.45
CA ALA A 271 10.22 -4.13 -5.10
C ALA A 271 9.72 -3.79 -3.67
N PHE A 272 8.92 -4.69 -3.06
CA PHE A 272 8.34 -4.48 -1.75
C PHE A 272 8.64 -5.60 -0.74
N GLY A 273 9.58 -6.49 -1.02
CA GLY A 273 9.91 -7.64 -0.19
C GLY A 273 11.37 -7.69 0.18
N ARG A 274 11.70 -7.22 1.33
CA ARG A 274 12.43 -7.75 2.49
C ARG A 274 12.74 -6.63 3.45
#